data_52b74f49963e2236c7603e09e8a54f7e
#
_entry.id   52b74f49963e2236c7603e09e8a54f7e
#
_cell.length_a   1.000
_cell.length_b   1.000
_cell.length_c   1.000
_cell.angle_alpha   90.00
_cell.angle_beta   90.00
_cell.angle_gamma   90.00
#
_symmetry.space_group_name_H-M   'P 1'
#
loop_
_entity.id
_entity.type
_entity.pdbx_description
1 polymer ?
#
loop_
_entity_poly.entity_id
_entity_poly.type
_entity_poly.pdbx_seq_one_letter_code
_entity_poly.pdbx_strand_id
1 'polypeptide(L)'
;SGADVRVGYSRRYKERYLIAQEQIVQGRVGAPVGGAARLFNSRSQAFAVLERHPHATPIVDALTYYVDLMGWLFGGKRLAEVYARGQMGVLKAKGHDVADVSYAILTYDDGTVLNLGVSYALPEKYPALGHAARVEVLGTDGVMILDDDHTDQLMYSEKGIPHVYLPDQTVNMVFLQSGTPG
;
A
#
# COMPACT_ATOMS: atom_id res chain seq x y z
N SER A 1 -32.92 -1.84 13.26
CA SER A 1 -32.96 -1.21 11.97
C SER A 1 -32.31 -2.13 10.95
N GLY A 2 -32.92 -2.36 9.78
CA GLY A 2 -32.37 -3.17 8.69
C GLY A 2 -31.41 -2.39 7.79
N ALA A 3 -30.64 -1.45 8.34
CA ALA A 3 -29.69 -0.65 7.56
C ALA A 3 -28.47 -1.47 7.14
N ASP A 4 -28.14 -1.44 5.84
CA ASP A 4 -26.89 -1.99 5.30
C ASP A 4 -25.77 -0.97 5.55
N VAL A 5 -24.71 -1.39 6.26
CA VAL A 5 -23.55 -0.55 6.55
C VAL A 5 -22.32 -1.18 5.90
N ARG A 6 -21.63 -0.41 5.05
CA ARG A 6 -20.41 -0.85 4.34
C ARG A 6 -19.26 0.09 4.61
N VAL A 7 -18.08 -0.49 4.90
CA VAL A 7 -16.83 0.26 5.01
C VAL A 7 -16.23 0.43 3.60
N GLY A 8 -16.03 1.69 3.17
CA GLY A 8 -15.68 2.00 1.79
C GLY A 8 -14.20 1.84 1.44
N TYR A 9 -13.28 1.90 2.42
CA TYR A 9 -11.82 1.86 2.20
C TYR A 9 -11.37 2.75 1.03
N SER A 10 -11.26 4.05 1.29
CA SER A 10 -11.10 5.12 0.28
C SER A 10 -9.92 4.94 -0.69
N ARG A 11 -8.90 4.14 -0.34
CA ARG A 11 -7.75 3.87 -1.22
C ARG A 11 -8.17 3.23 -2.54
N ARG A 12 -9.13 2.33 -2.54
CA ARG A 12 -9.64 1.68 -3.77
C ARG A 12 -10.17 2.67 -4.80
N TYR A 13 -10.61 3.86 -4.37
CA TYR A 13 -11.22 4.88 -5.24
C TYR A 13 -10.23 5.95 -5.73
N LYS A 14 -8.95 5.87 -5.34
CA LYS A 14 -7.92 6.72 -5.92
C LYS A 14 -7.58 6.24 -7.33
N GLU A 15 -7.53 7.16 -8.27
CA GLU A 15 -7.32 6.88 -9.70
C GLU A 15 -6.12 5.95 -9.96
N ARG A 16 -4.97 6.24 -9.31
CA ARG A 16 -3.76 5.40 -9.46
C ARG A 16 -3.98 3.94 -9.10
N TYR A 17 -4.79 3.65 -8.08
CA TYR A 17 -5.07 2.27 -7.67
C TYR A 17 -6.14 1.62 -8.54
N LEU A 18 -7.11 2.38 -9.06
CA LEU A 18 -8.06 1.89 -10.07
C LEU A 18 -7.34 1.48 -11.36
N ILE A 19 -6.43 2.35 -11.85
CA ILE A 19 -5.60 2.04 -13.02
C ILE A 19 -4.72 0.82 -12.76
N ALA A 20 -4.08 0.74 -11.59
CA ALA A 20 -3.26 -0.40 -11.22
C ALA A 20 -4.05 -1.71 -11.24
N GLN A 21 -5.22 -1.71 -10.65
CA GLN A 21 -6.11 -2.87 -10.61
C GLN A 21 -6.56 -3.29 -12.01
N GLU A 22 -6.92 -2.34 -12.88
CA GLU A 22 -7.25 -2.61 -14.26
C GLU A 22 -6.08 -3.28 -15.02
N GLN A 23 -4.85 -2.77 -14.85
CA GLN A 23 -3.66 -3.33 -15.49
C GLN A 23 -3.38 -4.77 -15.00
N ILE A 24 -3.60 -5.04 -13.71
CA ILE A 24 -3.47 -6.38 -13.13
C ILE A 24 -4.52 -7.32 -13.73
N VAL A 25 -5.79 -6.91 -13.79
CA VAL A 25 -6.88 -7.71 -14.36
C VAL A 25 -6.66 -7.99 -15.85
N GLN A 26 -6.10 -7.04 -16.59
CA GLN A 26 -5.70 -7.23 -17.98
C GLN A 26 -4.46 -8.13 -18.15
N GLY A 27 -3.87 -8.62 -17.06
CA GLY A 27 -2.72 -9.52 -17.08
C GLY A 27 -1.39 -8.85 -17.47
N ARG A 28 -1.26 -7.51 -17.34
CA ARG A 28 -0.07 -6.77 -17.78
C ARG A 28 1.19 -7.14 -17.00
N VAL A 29 1.04 -7.52 -15.74
CA VAL A 29 2.14 -8.00 -14.89
C VAL A 29 2.15 -9.53 -14.73
N GLY A 30 1.27 -10.23 -15.43
CA GLY A 30 1.05 -11.65 -15.24
C GLY A 30 0.26 -11.96 -13.97
N ALA A 31 0.44 -13.14 -13.40
CA ALA A 31 -0.18 -13.53 -12.13
C ALA A 31 0.55 -12.85 -10.96
N PRO A 32 -0.13 -12.11 -10.07
CA PRO A 32 0.50 -11.56 -8.88
C PRO A 32 0.99 -12.68 -7.94
N VAL A 33 2.29 -12.69 -7.61
CA VAL A 33 2.95 -13.72 -6.79
C VAL A 33 3.48 -13.17 -5.46
N GLY A 34 3.60 -11.86 -5.34
CA GLY A 34 4.06 -11.22 -4.12
C GLY A 34 3.98 -9.71 -4.20
N GLY A 35 4.26 -9.04 -3.10
CA GLY A 35 4.25 -7.59 -3.06
C GLY A 35 4.54 -7.01 -1.70
N ALA A 36 4.57 -5.70 -1.64
CA ALA A 36 4.74 -4.96 -0.40
C ALA A 36 3.86 -3.71 -0.37
N ALA A 37 3.45 -3.32 0.81
CA ALA A 37 2.88 -2.00 1.03
C ALA A 37 3.37 -1.42 2.35
N ARG A 38 3.68 -0.12 2.36
CA ARG A 38 4.07 0.57 3.58
C ARG A 38 3.43 1.95 3.64
N LEU A 39 3.15 2.36 4.87
CA LEU A 39 2.70 3.72 5.17
C LEU A 39 3.44 4.22 6.42
N PHE A 40 4.18 5.31 6.26
CA PHE A 40 4.89 5.95 7.35
C PHE A 40 4.36 7.35 7.57
N ASN A 41 3.86 7.60 8.77
CA ASN A 41 3.29 8.88 9.16
C ASN A 41 4.27 9.66 10.06
N SER A 42 4.12 10.99 10.05
CA SER A 42 4.86 11.85 10.98
C SER A 42 4.33 11.71 12.42
N ARG A 43 5.19 12.01 13.38
CA ARG A 43 4.82 12.03 14.80
C ARG A 43 3.72 13.03 15.10
N SER A 44 3.65 14.14 14.39
CA SER A 44 2.59 15.13 14.57
C SER A 44 1.21 14.56 14.28
N GLN A 45 1.09 13.75 13.24
CA GLN A 45 -0.17 13.02 12.95
C GLN A 45 -0.46 11.96 14.00
N ALA A 46 0.58 11.22 14.43
CA ALA A 46 0.44 10.22 15.47
C ALA A 46 -0.12 10.84 16.77
N PHE A 47 0.46 11.93 17.23
CA PHE A 47 0.01 12.62 18.46
C PHE A 47 -1.44 13.10 18.33
N ALA A 48 -1.81 13.69 17.20
CA ALA A 48 -3.19 14.13 16.95
C ALA A 48 -4.22 12.96 16.96
N VAL A 49 -3.82 11.77 16.53
CA VAL A 49 -4.66 10.57 16.61
C VAL A 49 -4.73 10.04 18.04
N LEU A 50 -3.58 9.91 18.72
CA LEU A 50 -3.48 9.35 20.06
C LEU A 50 -4.12 10.25 21.12
N GLU A 51 -4.13 11.56 20.92
CA GLU A 51 -4.85 12.52 21.78
C GLU A 51 -6.36 12.26 21.78
N ARG A 52 -6.92 11.91 20.63
CA ARG A 52 -8.35 11.58 20.48
C ARG A 52 -8.68 10.13 20.84
N HIS A 53 -7.75 9.23 20.54
CA HIS A 53 -7.88 7.78 20.71
C HIS A 53 -6.60 7.18 21.29
N PRO A 54 -6.39 7.21 22.62
CA PRO A 54 -5.13 6.82 23.25
C PRO A 54 -4.66 5.39 22.99
N HIS A 55 -5.57 4.52 22.58
CA HIS A 55 -5.28 3.11 22.26
C HIS A 55 -5.27 2.81 20.76
N ALA A 56 -5.35 3.84 19.91
CA ALA A 56 -5.26 3.63 18.47
C ALA A 56 -3.85 3.14 18.09
N THR A 57 -3.77 1.96 17.50
CA THR A 57 -2.49 1.46 16.98
C THR A 57 -2.31 1.88 15.53
N PRO A 58 -1.07 2.11 15.06
CA PRO A 58 -0.79 2.39 13.65
C PRO A 58 -1.37 1.33 12.70
N ILE A 59 -1.43 0.07 13.12
CA ILE A 59 -2.02 -1.01 12.34
C ILE A 59 -3.50 -0.75 12.09
N VAL A 60 -4.26 -0.48 13.15
CA VAL A 60 -5.72 -0.30 13.04
C VAL A 60 -6.07 1.03 12.40
N ASP A 61 -5.34 2.10 12.71
CA ASP A 61 -5.63 3.43 12.16
C ASP A 61 -5.22 3.56 10.68
N ALA A 62 -4.05 3.04 10.30
CA ALA A 62 -3.46 3.33 9.01
C ALA A 62 -3.23 2.09 8.13
N LEU A 63 -2.64 1.00 8.66
CA LEU A 63 -2.28 -0.16 7.85
C LEU A 63 -3.50 -0.91 7.31
N THR A 64 -4.64 -0.83 7.98
CA THR A 64 -5.90 -1.45 7.54
C THR A 64 -6.30 -1.04 6.11
N TYR A 65 -6.01 0.20 5.70
CA TYR A 65 -6.26 0.66 4.33
C TYR A 65 -5.43 -0.09 3.30
N TYR A 66 -4.22 -0.49 3.65
CA TYR A 66 -3.30 -1.21 2.75
C TYR A 66 -3.52 -2.72 2.81
N VAL A 67 -3.96 -3.26 3.93
CA VAL A 67 -4.45 -4.65 4.02
C VAL A 67 -5.61 -4.85 3.05
N ASP A 68 -6.59 -3.94 3.07
CA ASP A 68 -7.73 -3.96 2.17
C ASP A 68 -7.33 -3.75 0.70
N LEU A 69 -6.48 -2.75 0.43
CA LEU A 69 -6.01 -2.43 -0.91
C LEU A 69 -5.27 -3.61 -1.54
N MET A 70 -4.31 -4.20 -0.81
CA MET A 70 -3.53 -5.33 -1.31
C MET A 70 -4.42 -6.56 -1.51
N GLY A 71 -5.33 -6.86 -0.60
CA GLY A 71 -6.31 -7.94 -0.78
C GLY A 71 -7.13 -7.76 -2.06
N TRP A 72 -7.53 -6.54 -2.38
CA TRP A 72 -8.28 -6.22 -3.59
C TRP A 72 -7.42 -6.32 -4.85
N LEU A 73 -6.19 -5.78 -4.86
CA LEU A 73 -5.26 -5.86 -5.99
C LEU A 73 -4.87 -7.32 -6.30
N PHE A 74 -4.77 -8.17 -5.27
CA PHE A 74 -4.42 -9.58 -5.41
C PHE A 74 -5.64 -10.51 -5.64
N GLY A 75 -6.80 -9.93 -5.95
CA GLY A 75 -7.97 -10.71 -6.38
C GLY A 75 -8.71 -11.47 -5.28
N GLY A 76 -8.57 -11.05 -4.02
CA GLY A 76 -9.31 -11.64 -2.88
C GLY A 76 -8.86 -13.05 -2.51
N LYS A 77 -7.58 -13.39 -2.72
CA LYS A 77 -6.99 -14.66 -2.29
C LYS A 77 -7.22 -14.92 -0.79
N ARG A 78 -7.29 -16.17 -0.40
CA ARG A 78 -7.54 -16.54 1.00
C ARG A 78 -6.27 -16.49 1.82
N LEU A 79 -6.27 -15.66 2.88
CA LEU A 79 -5.16 -15.56 3.83
C LEU A 79 -4.99 -16.86 4.62
N ALA A 80 -3.77 -17.43 4.63
CA ALA A 80 -3.42 -18.65 5.33
C ALA A 80 -2.64 -18.38 6.63
N GLU A 81 -1.68 -17.45 6.61
CA GLU A 81 -0.80 -17.18 7.74
C GLU A 81 -0.45 -15.70 7.85
N VAL A 82 -0.25 -15.24 9.09
CA VAL A 82 0.27 -13.91 9.39
C VAL A 82 1.38 -13.99 10.43
N TYR A 83 2.53 -13.41 10.10
CA TYR A 83 3.63 -13.20 11.04
C TYR A 83 3.87 -11.70 11.19
N ALA A 84 3.80 -11.17 12.41
CA ALA A 84 3.96 -9.74 12.64
C ALA A 84 4.86 -9.43 13.83
N ARG A 85 5.57 -8.29 13.77
CA ARG A 85 6.36 -7.73 14.86
C ARG A 85 6.25 -6.22 14.88
N GLY A 86 6.26 -5.66 16.08
CA GLY A 86 6.26 -4.22 16.32
C GLY A 86 7.38 -3.81 17.27
N GLN A 87 7.81 -2.56 17.14
CA GLN A 87 8.83 -1.91 17.97
C GLN A 87 8.21 -0.70 18.64
N MET A 88 8.42 -0.57 19.95
CA MET A 88 8.09 0.61 20.75
C MET A 88 9.34 1.45 20.99
N GLY A 89 9.24 2.76 20.87
CA GLY A 89 10.38 3.65 21.12
C GLY A 89 9.94 5.10 21.28
N VAL A 90 9.76 5.80 20.20
CA VAL A 90 9.49 7.25 20.17
C VAL A 90 8.16 7.61 20.85
N LEU A 91 7.08 6.88 20.54
CA LEU A 91 5.77 7.14 21.12
C LEU A 91 5.73 6.73 22.60
N LYS A 92 6.39 5.61 22.94
CA LYS A 92 6.53 5.17 24.34
C LYS A 92 7.29 6.20 25.19
N ALA A 93 8.36 6.79 24.67
CA ALA A 93 9.10 7.86 25.34
C ALA A 93 8.26 9.13 25.58
N LYS A 94 7.13 9.27 24.87
CA LYS A 94 6.15 10.35 25.04
C LYS A 94 4.90 9.93 25.82
N GLY A 95 4.92 8.74 26.45
CA GLY A 95 3.85 8.25 27.31
C GLY A 95 2.75 7.45 26.61
N HIS A 96 2.90 7.11 25.32
CA HIS A 96 1.93 6.32 24.57
C HIS A 96 2.38 4.87 24.48
N ASP A 97 1.60 3.93 25.02
CA ASP A 97 1.90 2.49 25.02
C ASP A 97 1.45 1.80 23.72
N VAL A 98 1.98 2.29 22.61
CA VAL A 98 1.71 1.76 21.25
C VAL A 98 3.01 1.58 20.48
N ALA A 99 3.03 0.64 19.53
CA ALA A 99 4.19 0.43 18.68
C ALA A 99 4.37 1.59 17.68
N ASP A 100 5.60 2.10 17.58
CA ASP A 100 5.97 3.14 16.60
C ASP A 100 6.00 2.59 15.18
N VAL A 101 6.51 1.37 15.06
CA VAL A 101 6.75 0.67 13.79
C VAL A 101 6.21 -0.74 13.92
N SER A 102 5.53 -1.21 12.89
CA SER A 102 5.07 -2.59 12.80
C SER A 102 5.23 -3.11 11.38
N TYR A 103 5.67 -4.36 11.27
CA TYR A 103 5.74 -5.09 10.01
C TYR A 103 4.99 -6.39 10.13
N ALA A 104 4.35 -6.81 9.03
CA ALA A 104 3.64 -8.06 8.92
C ALA A 104 3.97 -8.75 7.59
N ILE A 105 4.17 -10.05 7.63
CA ILE A 105 4.23 -10.92 6.46
C ILE A 105 2.91 -11.71 6.43
N LEU A 106 2.22 -11.63 5.30
CA LEU A 106 0.98 -12.34 5.03
C LEU A 106 1.28 -13.42 3.97
N THR A 107 0.92 -14.66 4.26
CA THR A 107 1.01 -15.77 3.29
C THR A 107 -0.40 -16.22 2.93
N TYR A 108 -0.66 -16.30 1.64
CA TYR A 108 -1.93 -16.77 1.09
C TYR A 108 -1.86 -18.26 0.75
N ASP A 109 -3.01 -18.92 0.59
CA ASP A 109 -3.14 -20.36 0.36
C ASP A 109 -2.53 -20.85 -0.96
N ASP A 110 -2.35 -19.95 -1.91
CA ASP A 110 -1.66 -20.22 -3.18
C ASP A 110 -0.14 -19.95 -3.14
N GLY A 111 0.40 -19.64 -1.96
CA GLY A 111 1.82 -19.32 -1.76
C GLY A 111 2.20 -17.86 -2.02
N THR A 112 1.27 -17.00 -2.41
CA THR A 112 1.53 -15.56 -2.55
C THR A 112 1.93 -14.94 -1.19
N VAL A 113 2.96 -14.09 -1.19
CA VAL A 113 3.46 -13.45 0.03
C VAL A 113 3.40 -11.93 -0.09
N LEU A 114 2.85 -11.29 0.94
CA LEU A 114 2.84 -9.83 1.08
C LEU A 114 3.63 -9.38 2.31
N ASN A 115 4.39 -8.30 2.16
CA ASN A 115 5.04 -7.60 3.27
C ASN A 115 4.32 -6.25 3.49
N LEU A 116 3.78 -6.07 4.69
CA LEU A 116 3.09 -4.84 5.06
C LEU A 116 3.83 -4.12 6.19
N GLY A 117 4.01 -2.81 6.07
CA GLY A 117 4.71 -2.00 7.05
C GLY A 117 3.96 -0.71 7.40
N VAL A 118 3.99 -0.35 8.67
CA VAL A 118 3.45 0.92 9.14
C VAL A 118 4.36 1.53 10.19
N SER A 119 4.49 2.86 10.16
CA SER A 119 5.21 3.61 11.17
C SER A 119 4.53 4.94 11.45
N TYR A 120 4.55 5.35 12.72
CA TYR A 120 4.22 6.70 13.17
C TYR A 120 5.46 7.45 13.70
N ALA A 121 6.66 7.03 13.34
CA ALA A 121 7.91 7.56 13.90
C ALA A 121 8.62 8.59 13.02
N LEU A 122 8.08 8.95 11.85
CA LEU A 122 8.72 9.99 11.03
C LEU A 122 8.82 11.32 11.80
N PRO A 123 9.86 12.14 11.51
CA PRO A 123 10.00 13.45 12.15
C PRO A 123 8.74 14.31 12.04
N GLU A 124 8.50 15.17 13.03
CA GLU A 124 7.29 16.02 13.09
C GLU A 124 7.16 16.92 11.86
N LYS A 125 8.28 17.41 11.35
CA LYS A 125 8.35 18.27 10.16
C LYS A 125 8.63 17.47 8.88
N TYR A 126 8.26 16.19 8.83
CA TYR A 126 8.42 15.40 7.62
C TYR A 126 7.55 16.00 6.49
N PRO A 127 8.14 16.24 5.29
CA PRO A 127 7.41 16.79 4.14
C PRO A 127 6.35 15.82 3.61
N ALA A 128 5.75 16.12 2.46
CA ALA A 128 4.76 15.29 1.80
C ALA A 128 3.51 15.02 2.65
N LEU A 129 2.89 16.08 3.19
CA LEU A 129 1.68 16.01 4.01
C LEU A 129 1.81 15.13 5.27
N GLY A 130 3.06 14.83 5.68
CA GLY A 130 3.36 14.11 6.92
C GLY A 130 3.29 12.59 6.82
N HIS A 131 3.18 12.04 5.63
CA HIS A 131 3.22 10.60 5.39
C HIS A 131 4.10 10.23 4.18
N ALA A 132 4.51 8.97 4.12
CA ALA A 132 5.18 8.34 3.00
C ALA A 132 4.56 6.96 2.77
N ALA A 133 4.00 6.75 1.58
CA ALA A 133 3.33 5.52 1.23
C ALA A 133 3.90 4.93 -0.05
N ARG A 134 4.05 3.61 -0.09
CA ARG A 134 4.51 2.88 -1.28
C ARG A 134 3.82 1.53 -1.37
N VAL A 135 3.43 1.17 -2.58
CA VAL A 135 2.81 -0.12 -2.91
C VAL A 135 3.59 -0.76 -4.05
N GLU A 136 3.91 -2.04 -3.91
CA GLU A 136 4.63 -2.83 -4.90
C GLU A 136 3.84 -4.11 -5.18
N VAL A 137 3.63 -4.41 -6.46
CA VAL A 137 3.01 -5.65 -6.92
C VAL A 137 4.00 -6.37 -7.83
N LEU A 138 4.36 -7.59 -7.44
CA LEU A 138 5.26 -8.47 -8.18
C LEU A 138 4.41 -9.54 -8.89
N GLY A 139 4.51 -9.59 -10.19
CA GLY A 139 3.83 -10.59 -11.01
C GLY A 139 4.82 -11.48 -11.75
N THR A 140 4.30 -12.52 -12.39
CA THR A 140 5.12 -13.47 -13.17
C THR A 140 5.80 -12.82 -14.38
N ASP A 141 5.22 -11.76 -14.93
CA ASP A 141 5.66 -11.14 -16.18
C ASP A 141 6.01 -9.65 -16.01
N GLY A 142 5.96 -9.13 -14.79
CA GLY A 142 6.25 -7.72 -14.55
C GLY A 142 6.15 -7.30 -13.09
N VAL A 143 6.47 -6.03 -12.87
CA VAL A 143 6.37 -5.37 -11.56
C VAL A 143 5.66 -4.04 -11.69
N MET A 144 4.90 -3.67 -10.67
CA MET A 144 4.27 -2.36 -10.57
C MET A 144 4.64 -1.70 -9.25
N ILE A 145 5.07 -0.46 -9.31
CA ILE A 145 5.44 0.35 -8.14
C ILE A 145 4.58 1.60 -8.13
N LEU A 146 3.88 1.82 -7.03
CA LEU A 146 3.02 2.97 -6.79
C LEU A 146 3.53 3.71 -5.57
N ASP A 147 3.73 5.01 -5.72
CA ASP A 147 4.09 5.91 -4.63
C ASP A 147 2.90 6.86 -4.39
N ASP A 148 2.31 6.79 -3.19
CA ASP A 148 1.13 7.59 -2.85
C ASP A 148 1.50 9.03 -2.45
N ASP A 149 2.76 9.29 -2.13
CA ASP A 149 3.26 10.63 -1.80
C ASP A 149 3.58 11.45 -3.06
N HIS A 150 3.88 10.76 -4.13
CA HIS A 150 4.13 11.32 -5.44
C HIS A 150 3.03 10.86 -6.41
N THR A 151 2.92 11.54 -7.52
CA THR A 151 1.94 11.17 -8.56
C THR A 151 2.47 10.10 -9.51
N ASP A 152 3.62 9.52 -9.19
CA ASP A 152 4.32 8.62 -10.11
C ASP A 152 3.94 7.16 -9.91
N GLN A 153 3.82 6.47 -11.03
CA GLN A 153 3.71 5.02 -11.10
C GLN A 153 4.81 4.47 -12.02
N LEU A 154 5.57 3.50 -11.54
CA LEU A 154 6.50 2.72 -12.35
C LEU A 154 5.90 1.33 -12.60
N MET A 155 5.80 0.93 -13.88
CA MET A 155 5.44 -0.42 -14.27
C MET A 155 6.48 -0.97 -15.25
N TYR A 156 6.92 -2.20 -15.00
CA TYR A 156 7.75 -2.98 -15.92
C TYR A 156 7.00 -4.23 -16.34
N SER A 157 6.98 -4.55 -17.65
CA SER A 157 6.33 -5.74 -18.17
C SER A 157 7.09 -6.30 -19.38
N GLU A 158 7.36 -7.60 -19.39
CA GLU A 158 7.96 -8.31 -20.53
C GLU A 158 6.99 -8.46 -21.70
N LYS A 159 5.69 -8.42 -21.47
CA LYS A 159 4.65 -8.47 -22.50
C LYS A 159 4.52 -7.19 -23.30
N GLY A 160 5.30 -6.15 -22.96
CA GLY A 160 5.12 -4.83 -23.49
C GLY A 160 3.90 -4.12 -22.91
N ILE A 161 3.85 -2.82 -23.09
CA ILE A 161 2.82 -1.97 -22.51
C ILE A 161 2.20 -1.17 -23.66
N PRO A 162 0.86 -1.27 -23.87
CA PRO A 162 0.22 -0.40 -24.83
C PRO A 162 0.38 1.06 -24.40
N HIS A 163 0.52 1.93 -25.36
CA HIS A 163 0.56 3.35 -25.11
C HIS A 163 -0.73 3.79 -24.42
N VAL A 164 -0.63 4.20 -23.15
CA VAL A 164 -1.76 4.74 -22.38
C VAL A 164 -1.62 6.25 -22.38
N TYR A 165 -2.50 6.93 -23.07
CA TYR A 165 -2.63 8.37 -23.00
C TYR A 165 -3.59 8.72 -21.88
N LEU A 166 -3.09 9.35 -20.82
CA LEU A 166 -3.91 9.90 -19.75
C LEU A 166 -4.05 11.42 -19.97
N PRO A 167 -5.24 11.91 -20.31
CA PRO A 167 -5.43 13.32 -20.65
C PRO A 167 -5.33 14.27 -19.45
N ASP A 168 -5.49 13.80 -18.22
CA ASP A 168 -5.38 14.61 -17.00
C ASP A 168 -4.21 14.16 -16.13
N GLN A 169 -3.28 15.06 -15.93
CA GLN A 169 -1.91 14.84 -15.48
C GLN A 169 -1.76 14.75 -13.95
N THR A 170 -2.53 13.93 -13.29
CA THR A 170 -2.29 13.63 -11.87
C THR A 170 -1.44 12.39 -11.62
N VAL A 171 -1.15 11.60 -12.65
CA VAL A 171 -0.36 10.37 -12.56
C VAL A 171 0.70 10.33 -13.67
N ASN A 172 1.96 10.51 -13.31
CA ASN A 172 3.07 10.20 -14.21
C ASN A 172 3.31 8.70 -14.21
N MET A 173 3.18 8.07 -15.37
CA MET A 173 3.48 6.65 -15.56
C MET A 173 4.76 6.52 -16.36
N VAL A 174 5.75 5.83 -15.80
CA VAL A 174 6.99 5.46 -16.52
C VAL A 174 6.90 3.99 -16.86
N PHE A 175 6.92 3.70 -18.16
CA PHE A 175 6.90 2.35 -18.69
C PHE A 175 8.30 1.97 -19.17
N LEU A 176 8.82 0.87 -18.63
CA LEU A 176 10.07 0.28 -19.08
C LEU A 176 9.75 -1.02 -19.82
N GLN A 177 10.16 -1.10 -21.06
CA GLN A 177 10.03 -2.30 -21.88
C GLN A 177 11.39 -2.96 -22.05
N SER A 178 11.51 -4.24 -21.68
CA SER A 178 12.64 -5.06 -22.05
C SER A 178 12.31 -5.83 -23.32
N GLY A 179 13.06 -5.59 -24.35
CA GLY A 179 12.93 -6.31 -25.62
C GLY A 179 13.37 -5.41 -26.79
N THR A 180 14.15 -5.97 -27.67
CA THR A 180 14.44 -5.33 -28.97
C THR A 180 13.12 -5.23 -29.72
N PRO A 181 12.76 -4.05 -30.28
CA PRO A 181 11.66 -3.99 -31.25
C PRO A 181 12.02 -4.91 -32.42
N GLY A 182 11.19 -5.92 -32.61
CA GLY A 182 11.27 -6.76 -33.81
C GLY A 182 10.72 -6.02 -35.03
#